data_804e9fed61400b3e24a26feefdcb3490
#
_entry.id   804e9fed61400b3e24a26feefdcb3490
#
_cell.length_a   1.000
_cell.length_b   1.000
_cell.length_c   1.000
_cell.angle_alpha   90.00
_cell.angle_beta   90.00
_cell.angle_gamma   90.00
#
_symmetry.space_group_name_H-M   'P 1'
#
loop_
_entity.id
_entity.type
_entity.pdbx_description
1 polymer ?
#
loop_
_entity_poly.entity_id
_entity_poly.type
_entity_poly.pdbx_seq_one_letter_code
_entity_poly.pdbx_strand_id
1 'polypeptide(L)'
;MSTTRSSTAFKSALGVGLLLGCLAIAGSSGAGQSPRPSGTASPTEPTVDFRLLDAQSSPIVFSHATTARDALGFPVGVSRNGKHVKDGFQHAEYDEVDELDAAGQPISMTQLDKSGRVMSAVRLDASPRPATRIGRDSALQTAQRGASAAGMAAGGTASASVDPATDGWTVRWSRIQDGIGVRGDETRVQVRPDGRIQSLARVEHQLAPAPAQRIKADEAKQFVSNKADLWFSAHGSDYSIDSMDLQWVGPNGAFDAAKSIDPQPVYRLAWVANVKPSGDASKYLWMVTVYLDTGDGSLLGGDFVE
;
A
#
# COMPACT_ATOMS: atom_id res chain seq x y z
N MET A 1 11.87 -53.97 -23.46
CA MET A 1 12.58 -52.93 -22.70
C MET A 1 11.63 -51.74 -22.64
N SER A 2 10.90 -51.61 -21.55
CA SER A 2 9.87 -50.58 -21.31
C SER A 2 10.46 -49.56 -20.32
N THR A 3 10.63 -48.30 -20.74
CA THR A 3 11.09 -47.22 -19.88
C THR A 3 9.89 -46.39 -19.46
N THR A 4 9.50 -46.58 -18.24
CA THR A 4 8.46 -45.78 -17.53
C THR A 4 9.08 -44.43 -17.19
N ARG A 5 8.58 -43.33 -17.78
CA ARG A 5 8.90 -41.96 -17.35
C ARG A 5 7.92 -41.54 -16.24
N SER A 6 8.45 -41.38 -15.05
CA SER A 6 7.79 -40.81 -13.91
C SER A 6 7.59 -39.30 -14.13
N SER A 7 6.36 -38.85 -14.22
CA SER A 7 5.98 -37.43 -14.28
C SER A 7 5.83 -36.91 -12.85
N THR A 8 6.82 -36.17 -12.39
CA THR A 8 6.73 -35.45 -11.11
C THR A 8 5.91 -34.18 -11.33
N ALA A 9 4.67 -34.19 -10.85
CA ALA A 9 3.80 -33.03 -10.85
C ALA A 9 4.34 -31.99 -9.86
N PHE A 10 4.90 -30.91 -10.39
CA PHE A 10 5.21 -29.69 -9.65
C PHE A 10 3.89 -29.00 -9.28
N LYS A 11 3.46 -29.15 -8.03
CA LYS A 11 2.40 -28.31 -7.46
C LYS A 11 3.00 -26.94 -7.16
N SER A 12 2.96 -26.06 -8.13
CA SER A 12 3.19 -24.62 -7.91
C SER A 12 1.96 -24.04 -7.23
N ALA A 13 2.00 -23.93 -5.91
CA ALA A 13 1.12 -23.02 -5.19
C ALA A 13 1.60 -21.59 -5.52
N LEU A 14 1.07 -21.01 -6.60
CA LEU A 14 1.18 -19.58 -6.86
C LEU A 14 0.26 -18.85 -5.86
N GLY A 15 0.81 -18.53 -4.68
CA GLY A 15 0.29 -17.46 -3.87
C GLY A 15 0.50 -16.16 -4.64
N VAL A 16 -0.52 -15.68 -5.32
CA VAL A 16 -0.53 -14.33 -5.89
C VAL A 16 -0.72 -13.38 -4.72
N GLY A 17 0.38 -13.15 -3.97
CA GLY A 17 0.46 -11.98 -3.11
C GLY A 17 0.43 -10.76 -4.01
N LEU A 18 -0.68 -10.03 -3.97
CA LEU A 18 -0.77 -8.72 -4.58
C LEU A 18 0.30 -7.87 -3.89
N LEU A 19 1.42 -7.66 -4.59
CA LEU A 19 2.49 -6.75 -4.18
C LEU A 19 1.92 -5.32 -4.14
N LEU A 20 1.20 -4.98 -3.06
CA LEU A 20 1.22 -3.64 -2.54
C LEU A 20 2.66 -3.42 -2.09
N GLY A 21 3.48 -2.88 -2.99
CA GLY A 21 4.88 -2.58 -2.71
C GLY A 21 5.01 -1.54 -1.61
N CYS A 22 4.88 -1.96 -0.37
CA CYS A 22 5.57 -1.32 0.73
C CYS A 22 7.02 -1.75 0.58
N LEU A 23 7.86 -0.83 0.13
CA LEU A 23 9.31 -0.98 0.13
C LEU A 23 9.77 -1.05 1.59
N ALA A 24 9.74 -2.25 2.17
CA ALA A 24 10.45 -2.52 3.40
C ALA A 24 11.92 -2.67 3.02
N ILE A 25 12.70 -1.61 3.21
CA ILE A 25 14.16 -1.67 3.09
C ILE A 25 14.66 -2.46 4.31
N ALA A 26 14.97 -3.74 4.10
CA ALA A 26 15.67 -4.55 5.07
C ALA A 26 17.14 -4.11 5.11
N GLY A 27 17.49 -3.25 6.06
CA GLY A 27 18.87 -2.96 6.41
C GLY A 27 19.51 -4.19 7.05
N SER A 28 20.44 -4.84 6.36
CA SER A 28 21.31 -5.86 6.93
C SER A 28 22.42 -5.19 7.76
N SER A 29 22.27 -5.18 9.07
CA SER A 29 23.34 -4.80 10.01
C SER A 29 23.95 -6.06 10.61
N GLY A 30 25.25 -6.20 10.44
CA GLY A 30 26.06 -7.31 10.90
C GLY A 30 26.15 -7.45 12.41
N ALA A 31 26.28 -8.67 12.78
CA ALA A 31 26.34 -9.37 14.02
C ALA A 31 27.20 -8.79 15.15
N GLY A 32 26.59 -8.70 16.34
CA GLY A 32 27.22 -8.89 17.63
C GLY A 32 26.37 -9.86 18.42
N GLN A 33 26.80 -11.11 18.56
CA GLN A 33 26.10 -12.10 19.38
C GLN A 33 26.36 -11.81 20.87
N SER A 34 25.35 -11.31 21.56
CA SER A 34 25.27 -11.38 23.03
C SER A 34 24.38 -12.56 23.45
N PRO A 35 24.64 -13.23 24.58
CA PRO A 35 23.91 -14.43 24.99
C PRO A 35 22.44 -14.09 25.28
N ARG A 36 21.55 -14.82 24.64
CA ARG A 36 20.10 -14.71 24.73
C ARG A 36 19.63 -15.24 26.09
N PRO A 37 18.82 -14.49 26.87
CA PRO A 37 18.13 -15.07 28.01
C PRO A 37 17.08 -16.08 27.52
N SER A 38 17.14 -17.29 28.04
CA SER A 38 16.16 -18.35 27.79
C SER A 38 14.85 -17.99 28.47
N GLY A 39 13.76 -17.86 27.71
CA GLY A 39 12.43 -17.78 28.29
C GLY A 39 11.41 -16.85 27.67
N THR A 40 11.60 -16.34 26.47
CA THR A 40 10.54 -15.61 25.75
C THR A 40 9.87 -16.55 24.74
N ALA A 41 8.56 -16.71 24.86
CA ALA A 41 7.77 -17.38 23.83
C ALA A 41 8.11 -16.77 22.48
N SER A 42 8.47 -17.60 21.51
CA SER A 42 8.68 -17.13 20.14
C SER A 42 7.44 -16.39 19.68
N PRO A 43 7.57 -15.17 19.12
CA PRO A 43 6.42 -14.50 18.55
C PRO A 43 5.79 -15.43 17.49
N THR A 44 4.50 -15.67 17.60
CA THR A 44 3.75 -16.45 16.61
C THR A 44 3.93 -15.76 15.26
N GLU A 45 4.45 -16.48 14.29
CA GLU A 45 4.58 -15.91 12.93
C GLU A 45 3.20 -15.50 12.41
N PRO A 46 3.09 -14.34 11.74
CA PRO A 46 1.84 -13.92 11.15
C PRO A 46 1.38 -14.96 10.10
N THR A 47 0.10 -15.26 10.07
CA THR A 47 -0.52 -16.23 9.17
C THR A 47 -1.61 -15.58 8.36
N VAL A 48 -1.95 -16.18 7.22
CA VAL A 48 -3.18 -15.86 6.49
C VAL A 48 -4.18 -16.98 6.74
N ASP A 49 -5.25 -16.67 7.44
CA ASP A 49 -6.36 -17.58 7.70
C ASP A 49 -7.52 -17.23 6.79
N PHE A 50 -8.21 -18.23 6.28
CA PHE A 50 -9.41 -18.04 5.51
C PHE A 50 -10.48 -19.08 5.85
N ARG A 51 -11.74 -18.67 5.72
CA ARG A 51 -12.92 -19.55 5.81
C ARG A 51 -13.85 -19.26 4.65
N LEU A 52 -14.53 -20.29 4.16
CA LEU A 52 -15.58 -20.08 3.15
C LEU A 52 -16.69 -19.20 3.73
N LEU A 53 -17.26 -18.36 2.87
CA LEU A 53 -18.42 -17.55 3.24
C LEU A 53 -19.60 -18.47 3.60
N ASP A 54 -20.30 -18.12 4.66
CA ASP A 54 -21.51 -18.85 5.05
C ASP A 54 -22.70 -18.52 4.12
N ALA A 55 -23.75 -19.31 4.22
CA ALA A 55 -24.93 -19.17 3.35
C ALA A 55 -25.70 -17.84 3.56
N GLN A 56 -25.49 -17.16 4.69
CA GLN A 56 -26.19 -15.93 5.02
C GLN A 56 -25.45 -14.69 4.46
N SER A 57 -24.12 -14.65 4.57
CA SER A 57 -23.29 -13.55 4.10
C SER A 57 -22.98 -13.62 2.60
N SER A 58 -22.87 -14.81 2.02
CA SER A 58 -22.52 -15.04 0.61
C SER A 58 -23.34 -14.22 -0.39
N PRO A 59 -24.68 -14.12 -0.32
CA PRO A 59 -25.45 -13.41 -1.33
C PRO A 59 -25.14 -11.92 -1.38
N ILE A 60 -24.89 -11.28 -0.24
CA ILE A 60 -24.56 -9.85 -0.13
C ILE A 60 -23.18 -9.59 -0.70
N VAL A 61 -22.18 -10.37 -0.27
CA VAL A 61 -20.80 -10.27 -0.73
C VAL A 61 -20.72 -10.50 -2.24
N PHE A 62 -21.38 -11.53 -2.76
CA PHE A 62 -21.42 -11.80 -4.19
C PHE A 62 -22.11 -10.70 -4.99
N SER A 63 -23.13 -10.05 -4.43
CA SER A 63 -23.80 -8.90 -5.09
C SER A 63 -22.84 -7.73 -5.24
N HIS A 64 -22.11 -7.37 -4.19
CA HIS A 64 -21.12 -6.29 -4.24
C HIS A 64 -19.97 -6.61 -5.20
N ALA A 65 -19.44 -7.84 -5.15
CA ALA A 65 -18.40 -8.30 -6.08
C ALA A 65 -18.87 -8.29 -7.53
N THR A 66 -20.13 -8.70 -7.80
CA THR A 66 -20.74 -8.62 -9.15
C THR A 66 -20.78 -7.19 -9.65
N THR A 67 -21.27 -6.27 -8.84
CA THR A 67 -21.35 -4.86 -9.20
C THR A 67 -19.97 -4.31 -9.57
N ALA A 68 -18.95 -4.60 -8.76
CA ALA A 68 -17.58 -4.19 -9.03
C ALA A 68 -17.01 -4.84 -10.29
N ARG A 69 -17.18 -6.15 -10.47
CA ARG A 69 -16.74 -6.89 -11.66
C ARG A 69 -17.30 -6.28 -12.93
N ASP A 70 -18.62 -6.07 -12.98
CA ASP A 70 -19.32 -5.56 -14.15
C ASP A 70 -18.89 -4.10 -14.46
N ALA A 71 -18.73 -3.28 -13.42
CA ALA A 71 -18.26 -1.91 -13.54
C ALA A 71 -16.82 -1.82 -14.09
N LEU A 72 -15.97 -2.80 -13.76
CA LEU A 72 -14.59 -2.87 -14.23
C LEU A 72 -14.44 -3.61 -15.57
N GLY A 73 -15.53 -4.20 -16.10
CA GLY A 73 -15.51 -5.01 -17.31
C GLY A 73 -14.66 -6.27 -17.16
N PHE A 74 -14.63 -6.86 -15.97
CA PHE A 74 -13.89 -8.09 -15.71
C PHE A 74 -14.64 -9.31 -16.26
N PRO A 75 -13.95 -10.42 -16.57
CA PRO A 75 -14.57 -11.60 -17.09
C PRO A 75 -15.54 -12.22 -16.09
N VAL A 76 -16.62 -12.81 -16.61
CA VAL A 76 -17.60 -13.59 -15.83
C VAL A 76 -17.14 -15.02 -15.80
N GLY A 77 -16.99 -15.59 -14.60
CA GLY A 77 -16.65 -16.99 -14.41
C GLY A 77 -17.86 -17.92 -14.64
N VAL A 78 -17.59 -19.20 -14.84
CA VAL A 78 -18.63 -20.23 -14.87
C VAL A 78 -19.07 -20.63 -13.46
N SER A 79 -18.24 -20.35 -12.46
CA SER A 79 -18.52 -20.53 -11.04
C SER A 79 -17.80 -19.47 -10.21
N ARG A 80 -18.13 -19.39 -8.92
CA ARG A 80 -17.59 -18.46 -7.96
C ARG A 80 -17.17 -19.15 -6.68
N ASN A 81 -16.12 -18.62 -6.07
CA ASN A 81 -15.70 -18.98 -4.73
C ASN A 81 -15.62 -17.71 -3.87
N GLY A 82 -16.22 -17.75 -2.69
CA GLY A 82 -16.20 -16.64 -1.74
C GLY A 82 -15.58 -17.08 -0.43
N LYS A 83 -14.68 -16.28 0.10
CA LYS A 83 -14.01 -16.56 1.38
C LYS A 83 -13.84 -15.29 2.20
N HIS A 84 -13.94 -15.44 3.51
CA HIS A 84 -13.51 -14.44 4.48
C HIS A 84 -12.05 -14.67 4.78
N VAL A 85 -11.23 -13.64 4.65
CA VAL A 85 -9.77 -13.67 4.84
C VAL A 85 -9.39 -12.83 6.05
N LYS A 86 -8.56 -13.40 6.92
CA LYS A 86 -7.86 -12.68 7.97
C LYS A 86 -6.38 -12.76 7.67
N ASP A 87 -5.83 -11.64 7.22
CA ASP A 87 -4.43 -11.51 6.84
C ASP A 87 -3.62 -10.96 8.01
N GLY A 88 -2.85 -11.84 8.66
CA GLY A 88 -2.01 -11.49 9.79
C GLY A 88 -0.78 -10.65 9.38
N PHE A 89 -0.35 -10.70 8.11
CA PHE A 89 0.76 -9.88 7.63
C PHE A 89 0.34 -8.43 7.36
N GLN A 90 -0.86 -8.26 6.80
CA GLN A 90 -1.42 -6.93 6.52
C GLN A 90 -2.28 -6.40 7.67
N HIS A 91 -2.51 -7.23 8.70
CA HIS A 91 -3.44 -6.96 9.81
C HIS A 91 -4.84 -6.54 9.32
N ALA A 92 -5.27 -7.14 8.22
CA ALA A 92 -6.52 -6.81 7.54
C ALA A 92 -7.50 -7.98 7.57
N GLU A 93 -8.78 -7.66 7.60
CA GLU A 93 -9.86 -8.63 7.41
C GLU A 93 -10.74 -8.14 6.26
N TYR A 94 -11.01 -9.03 5.31
CA TYR A 94 -11.78 -8.72 4.11
C TYR A 94 -12.49 -9.97 3.57
N ASP A 95 -13.50 -9.74 2.74
CA ASP A 95 -14.12 -10.79 1.95
C ASP A 95 -13.52 -10.80 0.56
N GLU A 96 -13.23 -11.99 0.05
CA GLU A 96 -12.65 -12.18 -1.29
C GLU A 96 -13.57 -13.05 -2.12
N VAL A 97 -13.81 -12.63 -3.35
CA VAL A 97 -14.60 -13.37 -4.34
C VAL A 97 -13.77 -13.60 -5.58
N ASP A 98 -13.57 -14.87 -5.91
CA ASP A 98 -12.93 -15.35 -7.11
C ASP A 98 -13.98 -15.72 -8.17
N GLU A 99 -13.85 -15.23 -9.40
CA GLU A 99 -14.54 -15.75 -10.57
C GLU A 99 -13.67 -16.86 -11.17
N LEU A 100 -14.23 -18.03 -11.40
CA LEU A 100 -13.49 -19.20 -11.85
C LEU A 100 -13.88 -19.60 -13.27
N ASP A 101 -12.92 -20.03 -14.07
CA ASP A 101 -13.15 -20.64 -15.38
C ASP A 101 -13.67 -22.09 -15.27
N ALA A 102 -13.87 -22.76 -16.42
CA ALA A 102 -14.33 -24.13 -16.48
C ALA A 102 -13.34 -25.15 -15.91
N ALA A 103 -12.08 -24.78 -15.77
CA ALA A 103 -11.04 -25.61 -15.14
C ALA A 103 -10.90 -25.32 -13.63
N GLY A 104 -11.74 -24.43 -13.08
CA GLY A 104 -11.69 -24.01 -11.68
C GLY A 104 -10.53 -23.06 -11.36
N GLN A 105 -9.93 -22.43 -12.39
CA GLN A 105 -8.87 -21.45 -12.18
C GLN A 105 -9.44 -20.04 -12.04
N PRO A 106 -8.92 -19.21 -11.13
CA PRO A 106 -9.39 -17.85 -10.97
C PRO A 106 -9.03 -17.00 -12.20
N ILE A 107 -10.03 -16.31 -12.76
CA ILE A 107 -9.91 -15.37 -13.89
C ILE A 107 -10.08 -13.91 -13.47
N SER A 108 -10.69 -13.67 -12.32
CA SER A 108 -10.65 -12.39 -11.62
C SER A 108 -10.91 -12.58 -10.13
N MET A 109 -10.47 -11.61 -9.34
CA MET A 109 -10.62 -11.59 -7.89
C MET A 109 -11.09 -10.20 -7.46
N THR A 110 -11.98 -10.13 -6.48
CA THR A 110 -12.45 -8.88 -5.88
C THR A 110 -12.38 -9.00 -4.37
N GLN A 111 -11.75 -8.04 -3.71
CA GLN A 111 -11.66 -7.94 -2.25
C GLN A 111 -12.54 -6.79 -1.76
N LEU A 112 -13.33 -7.06 -0.74
CA LEU A 112 -14.31 -6.15 -0.15
C LEU A 112 -14.00 -5.95 1.33
N ASP A 113 -14.09 -4.71 1.81
CA ASP A 113 -14.00 -4.44 3.25
C ASP A 113 -15.28 -4.91 3.99
N LYS A 114 -15.27 -4.83 5.31
CA LYS A 114 -16.41 -5.24 6.18
C LYS A 114 -17.73 -4.49 5.86
N SER A 115 -17.65 -3.35 5.18
CA SER A 115 -18.82 -2.58 4.72
C SER A 115 -19.26 -2.94 3.30
N GLY A 116 -18.60 -3.89 2.65
CA GLY A 116 -18.86 -4.31 1.28
C GLY A 116 -18.28 -3.37 0.22
N ARG A 117 -17.41 -2.41 0.60
CA ARG A 117 -16.74 -1.53 -0.37
C ARG A 117 -15.54 -2.25 -0.99
N VAL A 118 -15.29 -2.00 -2.26
CA VAL A 118 -14.13 -2.56 -2.95
C VAL A 118 -12.84 -2.01 -2.35
N MET A 119 -11.96 -2.90 -1.91
CA MET A 119 -10.59 -2.60 -1.51
C MET A 119 -9.64 -2.79 -2.68
N SER A 120 -9.77 -3.93 -3.34
CA SER A 120 -9.01 -4.24 -4.55
C SER A 120 -9.80 -5.13 -5.48
N ALA A 121 -9.45 -5.08 -6.76
CA ALA A 121 -9.93 -6.03 -7.75
C ALA A 121 -8.83 -6.25 -8.79
N VAL A 122 -8.69 -7.49 -9.25
CA VAL A 122 -7.68 -7.86 -10.24
C VAL A 122 -8.24 -8.80 -11.28
N ARG A 123 -7.85 -8.58 -12.51
CA ARG A 123 -8.12 -9.46 -13.66
C ARG A 123 -6.93 -10.41 -13.82
N LEU A 124 -7.20 -11.70 -13.85
CA LEU A 124 -6.20 -12.77 -13.92
C LEU A 124 -6.18 -13.48 -15.28
N ASP A 125 -7.17 -13.21 -16.14
CA ASP A 125 -7.24 -13.82 -17.47
C ASP A 125 -6.03 -13.42 -18.34
N ALA A 126 -5.51 -14.37 -19.09
CA ALA A 126 -4.49 -14.11 -20.09
C ALA A 126 -5.12 -13.33 -21.24
N SER A 127 -4.55 -12.19 -21.58
CA SER A 127 -4.96 -11.43 -22.77
C SER A 127 -3.76 -11.17 -23.65
N PRO A 128 -3.93 -11.34 -24.99
CA PRO A 128 -2.87 -11.01 -25.92
C PRO A 128 -2.52 -9.52 -25.77
N ARG A 129 -1.22 -9.21 -25.82
CA ARG A 129 -0.76 -7.82 -25.84
C ARG A 129 -1.06 -7.22 -27.21
N PRO A 130 -1.73 -6.07 -27.30
CA PRO A 130 -1.92 -5.39 -28.57
C PRO A 130 -0.57 -4.89 -29.11
N ALA A 131 -0.50 -4.68 -30.42
CA ALA A 131 0.70 -4.15 -31.07
C ALA A 131 1.00 -2.70 -30.67
N THR A 132 -0.02 -1.95 -30.22
CA THR A 132 0.08 -0.55 -29.81
C THR A 132 -0.64 -0.32 -28.49
N ARG A 133 0.04 0.39 -27.58
CA ARG A 133 -0.54 0.84 -26.32
C ARG A 133 -1.49 2.02 -26.55
N ILE A 134 -2.59 2.08 -25.79
CA ILE A 134 -3.47 3.25 -25.77
C ILE A 134 -2.72 4.50 -25.25
N GLY A 135 -3.16 5.67 -25.69
CA GLY A 135 -2.62 6.95 -25.22
C GLY A 135 -2.90 7.21 -23.74
N ARG A 136 -2.09 8.10 -23.14
CA ARG A 136 -2.19 8.51 -21.72
C ARG A 136 -3.59 9.00 -21.35
N ASP A 137 -4.20 9.85 -22.16
CA ASP A 137 -5.51 10.44 -21.84
C ASP A 137 -6.62 9.40 -21.87
N SER A 138 -6.57 8.45 -22.81
CA SER A 138 -7.49 7.32 -22.83
C SER A 138 -7.34 6.43 -21.59
N ALA A 139 -6.09 6.21 -21.13
CA ALA A 139 -5.83 5.45 -19.91
C ALA A 139 -6.37 6.18 -18.67
N LEU A 140 -6.17 7.50 -18.57
CA LEU A 140 -6.73 8.33 -17.50
C LEU A 140 -8.25 8.24 -17.45
N GLN A 141 -8.93 8.39 -18.60
CA GLN A 141 -10.39 8.30 -18.70
C GLN A 141 -10.90 6.91 -18.30
N THR A 142 -10.22 5.85 -18.76
CA THR A 142 -10.58 4.46 -18.41
C THR A 142 -10.43 4.23 -16.91
N ALA A 143 -9.30 4.64 -16.35
CA ALA A 143 -9.03 4.52 -14.92
C ALA A 143 -10.04 5.30 -14.07
N GLN A 144 -10.36 6.53 -14.45
CA GLN A 144 -11.34 7.38 -13.76
C GLN A 144 -12.73 6.73 -13.75
N ARG A 145 -13.19 6.23 -14.91
CA ARG A 145 -14.49 5.54 -15.00
C ARG A 145 -14.51 4.29 -14.12
N GLY A 146 -13.46 3.48 -14.17
CA GLY A 146 -13.39 2.27 -13.37
C GLY A 146 -13.36 2.54 -11.87
N ALA A 147 -12.53 3.49 -11.42
CA ALA A 147 -12.49 3.89 -10.02
C ALA A 147 -13.84 4.40 -9.53
N SER A 148 -14.48 5.31 -10.28
CA SER A 148 -15.81 5.85 -9.94
C SER A 148 -16.89 4.77 -9.90
N ALA A 149 -16.89 3.86 -10.88
CA ALA A 149 -17.87 2.78 -10.97
C ALA A 149 -17.69 1.72 -9.85
N ALA A 150 -16.47 1.53 -9.35
CA ALA A 150 -16.18 0.70 -8.19
C ALA A 150 -16.42 1.43 -6.84
N GLY A 151 -16.99 2.64 -6.86
CA GLY A 151 -17.25 3.43 -5.66
C GLY A 151 -15.99 3.99 -4.98
N MET A 152 -14.88 4.06 -5.72
CA MET A 152 -13.65 4.68 -5.25
C MET A 152 -13.60 6.12 -5.70
N ALA A 153 -13.66 7.06 -4.75
CA ALA A 153 -13.51 8.47 -5.06
C ALA A 153 -12.06 8.73 -5.50
N ALA A 154 -11.90 9.09 -6.76
CA ALA A 154 -10.66 9.62 -7.28
C ALA A 154 -10.66 11.15 -7.06
N GLY A 155 -10.26 11.57 -5.88
CA GLY A 155 -10.13 13.00 -5.55
C GLY A 155 -8.75 13.53 -5.92
N GLY A 156 -8.69 14.78 -6.38
CA GLY A 156 -7.43 15.44 -6.70
C GLY A 156 -6.88 15.15 -8.10
N THR A 157 -5.62 15.52 -8.32
CA THR A 157 -4.95 15.38 -9.61
C THR A 157 -4.40 13.96 -9.79
N ALA A 158 -4.77 13.30 -10.88
CA ALA A 158 -4.22 12.00 -11.24
C ALA A 158 -2.79 12.11 -11.76
N SER A 159 -1.93 11.20 -11.35
CA SER A 159 -0.66 10.92 -12.01
C SER A 159 -0.78 9.66 -12.87
N ALA A 160 -0.15 9.65 -14.04
CA ALA A 160 -0.13 8.48 -14.90
C ALA A 160 1.29 8.22 -15.40
N SER A 161 1.76 6.99 -15.20
CA SER A 161 3.07 6.51 -15.63
C SER A 161 2.94 5.18 -16.37
N VAL A 162 3.87 4.90 -17.26
CA VAL A 162 3.97 3.59 -17.92
C VAL A 162 4.59 2.60 -16.94
N ASP A 163 4.00 1.43 -16.83
CA ASP A 163 4.58 0.31 -16.12
C ASP A 163 5.53 -0.44 -17.06
N PRO A 164 6.84 -0.45 -16.81
CA PRO A 164 7.81 -1.07 -17.71
C PRO A 164 7.65 -2.59 -17.80
N ALA A 165 7.06 -3.25 -16.80
CA ALA A 165 6.88 -4.70 -16.78
C ALA A 165 5.71 -5.16 -17.66
N THR A 166 4.64 -4.38 -17.71
CA THR A 166 3.41 -4.74 -18.41
C THR A 166 3.16 -3.94 -19.69
N ASP A 167 3.94 -2.88 -19.91
CA ASP A 167 3.72 -1.86 -20.96
C ASP A 167 2.34 -1.19 -20.86
N GLY A 168 1.67 -1.32 -19.73
CA GLY A 168 0.40 -0.68 -19.40
C GLY A 168 0.58 0.69 -18.75
N TRP A 169 -0.52 1.25 -18.29
CA TRP A 169 -0.54 2.50 -17.55
C TRP A 169 -0.86 2.23 -16.07
N THR A 170 -0.11 2.84 -15.17
CA THR A 170 -0.47 2.98 -13.76
C THR A 170 -0.98 4.39 -13.54
N VAL A 171 -2.23 4.51 -13.13
CA VAL A 171 -2.88 5.78 -12.78
C VAL A 171 -3.10 5.80 -11.28
N ARG A 172 -2.72 6.91 -10.62
CA ARG A 172 -2.79 7.07 -9.16
C ARG A 172 -3.45 8.38 -8.80
N TRP A 173 -4.27 8.35 -7.77
CA TRP A 173 -4.81 9.52 -7.08
C TRP A 173 -4.43 9.43 -5.61
N SER A 174 -3.66 10.39 -5.11
CA SER A 174 -3.39 10.52 -3.68
C SER A 174 -4.67 10.98 -2.96
N ARG A 175 -4.93 10.41 -1.78
CA ARG A 175 -6.05 10.86 -0.96
C ARG A 175 -5.79 12.26 -0.42
N ILE A 176 -6.83 13.10 -0.48
CA ILE A 176 -6.84 14.44 0.09
C ILE A 176 -7.97 14.51 1.09
N GLN A 177 -7.69 14.95 2.32
CA GLN A 177 -8.66 15.19 3.36
C GLN A 177 -8.60 16.66 3.78
N ASP A 178 -9.72 17.37 3.64
CA ASP A 178 -9.80 18.81 3.95
C ASP A 178 -8.72 19.68 3.29
N GLY A 179 -8.40 19.36 2.04
CA GLY A 179 -7.35 20.03 1.26
C GLY A 179 -5.92 19.60 1.60
N ILE A 180 -5.73 18.65 2.51
CA ILE A 180 -4.41 18.19 2.98
C ILE A 180 -4.18 16.76 2.49
N GLY A 181 -3.01 16.50 1.93
CA GLY A 181 -2.62 15.18 1.44
C GLY A 181 -2.49 14.15 2.56
N VAL A 182 -2.94 12.92 2.30
CA VAL A 182 -2.74 11.77 3.19
C VAL A 182 -1.60 10.92 2.63
N ARG A 183 -0.48 10.87 3.34
CA ARG A 183 0.74 10.23 2.88
C ARG A 183 0.56 8.71 2.81
N GLY A 184 0.84 8.13 1.64
CA GLY A 184 0.69 6.69 1.43
C GLY A 184 -0.73 6.23 1.10
N ASP A 185 -1.76 7.07 1.31
CA ASP A 185 -3.11 6.74 0.88
C ASP A 185 -3.31 7.09 -0.59
N GLU A 186 -3.78 6.12 -1.34
CA GLU A 186 -3.99 6.29 -2.78
C GLU A 186 -5.07 5.36 -3.33
N THR A 187 -5.68 5.79 -4.41
CA THR A 187 -6.38 4.90 -5.35
C THR A 187 -5.46 4.66 -6.54
N ARG A 188 -5.21 3.40 -6.87
CA ARG A 188 -4.36 2.98 -7.99
C ARG A 188 -5.14 2.14 -8.96
N VAL A 189 -5.05 2.45 -10.24
CA VAL A 189 -5.63 1.67 -11.33
C VAL A 189 -4.55 1.32 -12.34
N GLN A 190 -4.43 0.05 -12.65
CA GLN A 190 -3.60 -0.41 -13.75
C GLN A 190 -4.47 -0.66 -14.98
N VAL A 191 -4.09 -0.03 -16.08
CA VAL A 191 -4.78 -0.15 -17.36
C VAL A 191 -3.84 -0.86 -18.34
N ARG A 192 -4.32 -1.96 -18.92
CA ARG A 192 -3.58 -2.74 -19.92
C ARG A 192 -3.29 -1.91 -21.17
N PRO A 193 -2.31 -2.31 -21.98
CA PRO A 193 -2.03 -1.66 -23.27
C PRO A 193 -3.25 -1.59 -24.18
N ASP A 194 -4.18 -2.56 -24.12
CA ASP A 194 -5.43 -2.62 -24.88
C ASP A 194 -6.56 -1.74 -24.32
N GLY A 195 -6.34 -1.02 -23.25
CA GLY A 195 -7.32 -0.13 -22.63
C GLY A 195 -8.23 -0.77 -21.59
N ARG A 196 -8.13 -2.07 -21.33
CA ARG A 196 -8.90 -2.74 -20.27
C ARG A 196 -8.24 -2.52 -18.90
N ILE A 197 -9.05 -2.48 -17.86
CA ILE A 197 -8.55 -2.43 -16.49
C ILE A 197 -7.93 -3.78 -16.13
N GLN A 198 -6.67 -3.77 -15.65
CA GLN A 198 -5.98 -4.94 -15.13
C GLN A 198 -6.23 -5.09 -13.64
N SER A 199 -6.08 -4.01 -12.90
CA SER A 199 -6.31 -4.01 -11.46
C SER A 199 -6.72 -2.63 -10.97
N LEU A 200 -7.33 -2.65 -9.80
CA LEU A 200 -7.72 -1.46 -9.05
C LEU A 200 -7.47 -1.77 -7.58
N ALA A 201 -6.89 -0.82 -6.86
CA ALA A 201 -6.65 -0.95 -5.42
C ALA A 201 -6.78 0.41 -4.74
N ARG A 202 -7.24 0.38 -3.49
CA ARG A 202 -7.30 1.55 -2.61
C ARG A 202 -6.57 1.24 -1.32
N VAL A 203 -5.70 2.16 -0.92
CA VAL A 203 -5.12 2.22 0.42
C VAL A 203 -5.74 3.40 1.14
N GLU A 204 -6.34 3.15 2.30
CA GLU A 204 -7.03 4.18 3.08
C GLU A 204 -6.85 3.88 4.57
N HIS A 205 -6.18 4.78 5.28
CA HIS A 205 -5.98 4.67 6.72
C HIS A 205 -7.02 5.51 7.48
N GLN A 206 -7.24 5.11 8.73
CA GLN A 206 -8.06 5.89 9.64
C GLN A 206 -7.34 7.17 10.04
N LEU A 207 -8.04 8.31 10.02
CA LEU A 207 -7.51 9.59 10.44
C LEU A 207 -7.98 9.93 11.85
N ALA A 208 -7.08 10.43 12.69
CA ALA A 208 -7.43 11.02 13.96
C ALA A 208 -8.18 12.36 13.73
N PRO A 209 -8.96 12.83 14.69
CA PRO A 209 -9.47 14.18 14.63
C PRO A 209 -8.33 15.20 14.53
N ALA A 210 -8.45 16.19 13.65
CA ALA A 210 -7.48 17.27 13.58
C ALA A 210 -7.44 18.04 14.92
N PRO A 211 -6.23 18.36 15.44
CA PRO A 211 -6.14 19.11 16.70
C PRO A 211 -6.77 20.50 16.55
N ALA A 212 -7.50 20.93 17.59
CA ALA A 212 -8.18 22.24 17.62
C ALA A 212 -7.17 23.39 17.61
N GLN A 213 -6.02 23.19 18.24
CA GLN A 213 -4.91 24.14 18.28
C GLN A 213 -3.68 23.50 17.61
N ARG A 214 -2.99 24.25 16.76
CA ARG A 214 -1.85 23.74 15.98
C ARG A 214 -0.63 24.62 16.20
N ILE A 215 0.53 23.99 16.32
CA ILE A 215 1.81 24.71 16.26
C ILE A 215 1.98 25.32 14.87
N LYS A 216 2.62 26.50 14.83
CA LYS A 216 2.87 27.22 13.57
C LYS A 216 4.03 26.59 12.80
N ALA A 217 4.10 26.87 11.50
CA ALA A 217 5.17 26.38 10.65
C ALA A 217 6.57 26.78 11.14
N ASP A 218 6.74 28.03 11.59
CA ASP A 218 8.04 28.49 12.09
C ASP A 218 8.46 27.80 13.39
N GLU A 219 7.50 27.54 14.27
CA GLU A 219 7.71 26.80 15.49
C GLU A 219 8.08 25.33 15.20
N ALA A 220 7.35 24.69 14.30
CA ALA A 220 7.67 23.33 13.83
C ALA A 220 9.06 23.29 13.17
N LYS A 221 9.44 24.29 12.38
CA LYS A 221 10.76 24.40 11.78
C LYS A 221 11.87 24.46 12.84
N GLN A 222 11.63 25.17 13.92
CA GLN A 222 12.59 25.25 15.03
C GLN A 222 12.72 23.89 15.75
N PHE A 223 11.62 23.16 15.97
CA PHE A 223 11.67 21.79 16.50
C PHE A 223 12.47 20.86 15.61
N VAL A 224 12.25 20.90 14.29
CA VAL A 224 13.01 20.09 13.31
C VAL A 224 14.49 20.44 13.38
N SER A 225 14.86 21.74 13.37
CA SER A 225 16.25 22.19 13.45
C SER A 225 16.93 21.67 14.71
N ASN A 226 16.29 21.82 15.89
CA ASN A 226 16.84 21.34 17.15
C ASN A 226 17.08 19.82 17.16
N LYS A 227 16.24 19.04 16.46
CA LYS A 227 16.44 17.59 16.33
C LYS A 227 17.49 17.24 15.30
N ALA A 228 17.51 17.92 14.16
CA ALA A 228 18.50 17.73 13.11
C ALA A 228 19.91 18.07 13.64
N ASP A 229 20.06 19.12 14.43
CA ASP A 229 21.32 19.45 15.12
C ASP A 229 21.85 18.29 15.95
N LEU A 230 20.97 17.60 16.70
CA LEU A 230 21.36 16.44 17.50
C LEU A 230 21.78 15.24 16.63
N TRP A 231 21.12 15.01 15.49
CA TRP A 231 21.41 13.86 14.63
C TRP A 231 22.64 14.08 13.75
N PHE A 232 22.81 15.27 13.17
CA PHE A 232 23.86 15.56 12.20
C PHE A 232 25.14 16.11 12.82
N SER A 233 25.04 16.87 13.92
CA SER A 233 26.24 17.39 14.60
C SER A 233 27.15 16.31 15.13
N ALA A 234 26.59 15.19 15.61
CA ALA A 234 27.36 14.03 16.05
C ALA A 234 28.24 13.42 14.94
N HIS A 235 27.96 13.75 13.68
CA HIS A 235 28.65 13.24 12.50
C HIS A 235 29.39 14.35 11.72
N GLY A 236 29.53 15.56 12.31
CA GLY A 236 30.21 16.68 11.66
C GLY A 236 29.58 17.13 10.35
N SER A 237 28.28 16.95 10.21
CA SER A 237 27.53 17.21 9.00
C SER A 237 26.58 18.39 9.19
N ASP A 238 26.49 19.24 8.16
CA ASP A 238 25.48 20.27 8.09
C ASP A 238 24.21 19.73 7.40
N TYR A 239 23.14 20.48 7.46
CA TYR A 239 21.88 20.14 6.82
C TYR A 239 21.12 21.39 6.37
N SER A 240 20.12 21.20 5.51
CA SER A 240 19.13 22.23 5.17
C SER A 240 17.72 21.63 5.23
N ILE A 241 16.73 22.43 5.64
CA ILE A 241 15.33 22.05 5.51
C ILE A 241 14.88 22.49 4.13
N ASP A 242 14.68 21.50 3.24
CA ASP A 242 14.36 21.71 1.82
C ASP A 242 12.89 22.10 1.63
N SER A 243 12.00 21.42 2.34
CA SER A 243 10.57 21.76 2.36
C SER A 243 9.93 21.40 3.71
N MET A 244 8.78 22.01 3.98
CA MET A 244 7.94 21.65 5.12
C MET A 244 6.47 21.85 4.77
N ASP A 245 5.72 20.76 4.78
CA ASP A 245 4.33 20.71 4.34
C ASP A 245 3.44 20.09 5.41
N LEU A 246 2.17 20.46 5.40
CA LEU A 246 1.17 19.86 6.27
C LEU A 246 0.61 18.61 5.59
N GLN A 247 0.69 17.45 6.26
CA GLN A 247 0.20 16.17 5.75
C GLN A 247 -0.40 15.31 6.88
N TRP A 248 -1.29 14.40 6.52
CA TRP A 248 -1.68 13.30 7.38
C TRP A 248 -0.67 12.17 7.23
N VAL A 249 -0.10 11.69 8.34
CA VAL A 249 0.96 10.67 8.36
C VAL A 249 0.68 9.59 9.39
N GLY A 250 1.07 8.36 9.10
CA GLY A 250 1.12 7.28 10.07
C GLY A 250 2.35 7.40 10.96
N PRO A 251 2.20 7.40 12.31
CA PRO A 251 3.34 7.25 13.21
C PRO A 251 4.09 5.96 12.92
N ASN A 252 5.41 6.02 12.72
CA ASN A 252 6.21 4.85 12.35
C ASN A 252 7.42 4.58 13.25
N GLY A 253 7.64 5.41 14.27
CA GLY A 253 8.73 5.21 15.25
C GLY A 253 10.14 5.21 14.64
N ALA A 254 10.34 5.71 13.42
CA ALA A 254 11.62 5.62 12.69
C ALA A 254 12.83 6.18 13.46
N PHE A 255 12.62 7.10 14.38
CA PHE A 255 13.68 7.70 15.22
C PHE A 255 13.68 7.20 16.67
N ASP A 256 12.89 6.18 16.98
CA ASP A 256 12.78 5.62 18.34
C ASP A 256 12.66 4.10 18.25
N ALA A 257 13.81 3.44 18.31
CA ALA A 257 13.89 1.98 18.23
C ALA A 257 13.17 1.24 19.38
N ALA A 258 12.79 1.97 20.45
CA ALA A 258 12.02 1.40 21.56
C ALA A 258 10.51 1.45 21.31
N LYS A 259 10.04 2.22 20.33
CA LYS A 259 8.62 2.26 19.96
C LYS A 259 8.24 1.04 19.14
N SER A 260 7.23 0.33 19.61
CA SER A 260 6.54 -0.65 18.81
C SER A 260 5.83 0.05 17.65
N ILE A 261 6.03 -0.44 16.42
CA ILE A 261 5.32 0.05 15.23
C ILE A 261 3.92 -0.56 15.27
N ASP A 262 2.89 0.30 15.30
CA ASP A 262 1.51 -0.14 15.10
C ASP A 262 1.35 -0.51 13.62
N PRO A 263 0.97 -1.74 13.31
CA PRO A 263 0.80 -2.16 11.92
C PRO A 263 -0.39 -1.48 11.22
N GLN A 264 -1.34 -0.94 11.97
CA GLN A 264 -2.47 -0.14 11.46
C GLN A 264 -2.56 1.20 12.19
N PRO A 265 -1.58 2.09 12.02
CA PRO A 265 -1.54 3.33 12.76
C PRO A 265 -2.73 4.23 12.37
N VAL A 266 -3.34 4.85 13.38
CA VAL A 266 -4.26 5.97 13.14
C VAL A 266 -3.42 7.16 12.70
N TYR A 267 -3.68 7.68 11.51
CA TYR A 267 -2.92 8.79 10.93
C TYR A 267 -3.22 10.09 11.67
N ARG A 268 -2.19 10.86 11.88
CA ARG A 268 -2.24 12.15 12.58
C ARG A 268 -1.82 13.28 11.66
N LEU A 269 -2.40 14.46 11.88
CA LEU A 269 -2.00 15.65 11.15
C LEU A 269 -0.62 16.11 11.63
N ALA A 270 0.33 16.23 10.70
CA ALA A 270 1.72 16.49 11.00
C ALA A 270 2.34 17.54 10.08
N TRP A 271 3.32 18.26 10.58
CA TRP A 271 4.31 18.93 9.77
C TRP A 271 5.32 17.90 9.26
N VAL A 272 5.44 17.79 7.96
CA VAL A 272 6.38 16.90 7.26
C VAL A 272 7.52 17.74 6.73
N ALA A 273 8.68 17.60 7.34
CA ALA A 273 9.88 18.33 6.94
C ALA A 273 10.83 17.41 6.18
N ASN A 274 11.27 17.84 5.01
CA ASN A 274 12.33 17.18 4.27
C ASN A 274 13.66 17.87 4.61
N VAL A 275 14.54 17.13 5.25
CA VAL A 275 15.86 17.57 5.72
C VAL A 275 16.93 16.94 4.84
N LYS A 276 17.68 17.76 4.15
CA LYS A 276 18.76 17.35 3.25
C LYS A 276 20.10 17.48 3.95
N PRO A 277 20.80 16.38 4.23
CA PRO A 277 22.14 16.44 4.81
C PRO A 277 23.17 16.94 3.80
N SER A 278 24.24 17.53 4.30
CA SER A 278 25.44 17.90 3.54
C SER A 278 26.69 17.35 4.23
N GLY A 279 27.87 17.49 3.62
CA GLY A 279 29.10 16.93 4.17
C GLY A 279 29.13 15.40 4.15
N ASP A 280 29.65 14.77 5.17
CA ASP A 280 29.87 13.32 5.21
C ASP A 280 28.55 12.52 5.25
N ALA A 281 27.51 13.02 5.88
CA ALA A 281 26.22 12.35 5.92
C ALA A 281 25.55 12.24 4.53
N SER A 282 25.81 13.18 3.62
CA SER A 282 25.27 13.16 2.25
C SER A 282 25.83 12.03 1.37
N LYS A 283 26.86 11.32 1.83
CA LYS A 283 27.40 10.14 1.15
C LYS A 283 26.53 8.89 1.34
N TYR A 284 25.69 8.87 2.38
CA TYR A 284 24.89 7.72 2.79
C TYR A 284 23.40 8.02 2.84
N LEU A 285 23.03 9.29 3.03
CA LEU A 285 21.65 9.74 3.11
C LEU A 285 21.41 10.85 2.09
N TRP A 286 20.46 10.62 1.22
CA TRP A 286 20.02 11.67 0.30
C TRP A 286 19.07 12.64 0.99
N MET A 287 18.17 12.12 1.84
CA MET A 287 17.16 12.93 2.54
C MET A 287 16.65 12.21 3.79
N VAL A 288 16.33 12.97 4.81
CA VAL A 288 15.58 12.53 5.99
C VAL A 288 14.26 13.27 6.03
N THR A 289 13.15 12.54 6.09
CA THR A 289 11.84 13.15 6.30
C THR A 289 11.46 13.02 7.77
N VAL A 290 11.01 14.10 8.39
CA VAL A 290 10.64 14.17 9.82
C VAL A 290 9.16 14.48 9.95
N TYR A 291 8.43 13.72 10.78
CA TYR A 291 7.01 13.93 11.06
C TYR A 291 6.82 14.47 12.47
N LEU A 292 6.31 15.70 12.58
CA LEU A 292 5.98 16.34 13.85
C LEU A 292 4.47 16.51 13.98
N ASP A 293 3.91 16.02 15.09
CA ASP A 293 2.50 16.26 15.42
C ASP A 293 2.17 17.76 15.45
N THR A 294 1.08 18.14 14.80
CA THR A 294 0.69 19.56 14.78
C THR A 294 0.08 20.04 16.08
N GLY A 295 -0.36 19.15 16.97
CA GLY A 295 -0.98 19.52 18.24
C GLY A 295 0.04 19.87 19.31
N ASP A 296 1.08 19.08 19.45
CA ASP A 296 2.02 19.18 20.57
C ASP A 296 3.51 19.20 20.16
N GLY A 297 3.81 19.11 18.86
CA GLY A 297 5.19 19.07 18.35
C GLY A 297 5.92 17.75 18.64
N SER A 298 5.23 16.71 19.09
CA SER A 298 5.84 15.42 19.34
C SER A 298 6.32 14.77 18.04
N LEU A 299 7.43 14.03 18.13
CA LEU A 299 7.97 13.29 16.99
C LEU A 299 7.12 12.04 16.74
N LEU A 300 6.48 11.99 15.57
CA LEU A 300 5.67 10.83 15.13
C LEU A 300 6.51 9.78 14.40
N GLY A 301 7.64 10.18 13.82
CA GLY A 301 8.49 9.33 13.02
C GLY A 301 9.06 10.04 11.82
N GLY A 302 9.34 9.29 10.76
CA GLY A 302 9.87 9.82 9.51
C GLY A 302 10.35 8.72 8.57
N ASP A 303 11.05 9.12 7.51
CA ASP A 303 11.65 8.21 6.53
C ASP A 303 13.10 8.60 6.27
N PHE A 304 13.92 7.60 5.97
CA PHE A 304 15.29 7.77 5.48
C PHE A 304 15.33 7.36 4.00
N VAL A 305 15.93 8.22 3.18
CA VAL A 305 16.17 7.94 1.77
C VAL A 305 17.68 7.90 1.55
N GLU A 306 18.18 6.70 1.25
CA GLU A 306 19.57 6.39 0.95
C GLU A 306 19.91 6.54 -0.53
#